data_ff3445dda3873e1d11535f7f5129131b
#
_entry.id   ff3445dda3873e1d11535f7f5129131b
#
_cell.length_a   1.000
_cell.length_b   1.000
_cell.length_c   1.000
_cell.angle_alpha   90.00
_cell.angle_beta   90.00
_cell.angle_gamma   90.00
#
_symmetry.space_group_name_H-M   'P 1'
#
loop_
_entity.id
_entity.type
_entity.pdbx_description
1 polymer ?
#
loop_
_entity_poly.entity_id
_entity_poly.type
_entity_poly.pdbx_seq_one_letter_code
_entity_poly.pdbx_strand_id
1 'polypeptide(L)'
;MQTFLRGKRLGYWLSEKKLKKLNFQAFAELCRKRGIEVVQLNLNRPIEEQGPLDVIIHKLTDVILEADQNDSQSLELVYRFQEYIDAHPETIVLDPLPAIRTLLDRSKSYELIRKIEAYMKDDRICSPPFMELTSLRGEDTLRLLQSHGLDFPFICKTRVAHGTNSHEMAIIFNQEGLKAIRPPCVLQSFINHNAVLYKVFVVGESYTVVQRPSLKNFSAGTSGSPPGPSPVPPVWTGSGRSGGRTAGQHGAARGLSAPLAGRTPDRESIFFNSHNVSKPESSSVLTALDKIEGVFERPSDEVIRELSRALRQALGVSLFGIDIIINNQTGQHAVIDVNAFPGYEGVSEFFTDLLNHIATILQDPSAGQAAASGDGAPPRPGRLPAEQAGSPTAERTRSASPSCRTGPEPPWTAEAEAGGAAKLPHQRLGCTAAVSPSFQHCVASLATKASSQ
;
A
#
# COMPACT_ATOMS: atom_id res chain seq x y z
N MET A 1 30.80 12.90 18.34
CA MET A 1 29.78 12.04 17.77
C MET A 1 30.05 10.52 17.81
N GLN A 2 31.28 10.04 17.92
CA GLN A 2 31.59 8.59 17.88
C GLN A 2 31.55 7.86 19.23
N THR A 3 31.58 8.55 20.35
CA THR A 3 31.69 7.92 21.67
C THR A 3 30.40 7.35 22.24
N PHE A 4 29.23 7.89 21.88
CA PHE A 4 27.95 7.43 22.44
C PHE A 4 27.42 6.13 21.81
N LEU A 5 27.86 5.75 20.62
CA LEU A 5 27.51 4.48 19.98
C LEU A 5 28.28 3.29 20.57
N ARG A 6 29.36 3.57 21.31
CA ARG A 6 30.24 2.55 21.89
C ARG A 6 29.51 1.77 22.98
N GLY A 7 29.43 0.45 22.78
CA GLY A 7 28.75 -0.45 23.71
C GLY A 7 27.22 -0.60 23.43
N LYS A 8 26.67 0.12 22.44
CA LYS A 8 25.30 -0.12 21.98
C LYS A 8 25.20 -1.46 21.29
N ARG A 9 24.03 -2.14 21.46
CA ARG A 9 23.78 -3.46 20.89
C ARG A 9 22.63 -3.43 19.91
N LEU A 10 22.92 -3.91 18.70
CA LEU A 10 21.95 -4.03 17.60
C LEU A 10 21.65 -5.51 17.38
N GLY A 11 20.41 -5.92 17.69
CA GLY A 11 19.88 -7.22 17.32
C GLY A 11 19.31 -7.19 15.90
N TYR A 12 19.44 -8.28 15.17
CA TYR A 12 18.75 -8.39 13.89
C TYR A 12 18.17 -9.79 13.64
N TRP A 13 17.02 -9.81 12.97
CA TRP A 13 16.43 -11.03 12.42
C TRP A 13 16.03 -10.80 10.97
N LEU A 14 16.75 -11.43 10.06
CA LEU A 14 16.53 -11.36 8.61
C LEU A 14 16.70 -12.76 8.04
N SER A 15 15.88 -13.11 7.03
CA SER A 15 16.06 -14.38 6.33
C SER A 15 17.41 -14.43 5.61
N GLU A 16 17.97 -15.62 5.42
CA GLU A 16 19.24 -15.79 4.70
C GLU A 16 19.24 -15.13 3.31
N LYS A 17 18.12 -15.25 2.59
CA LYS A 17 17.93 -14.59 1.30
C LYS A 17 18.06 -13.06 1.43
N LYS A 18 17.47 -12.48 2.48
CA LYS A 18 17.55 -11.03 2.73
C LYS A 18 18.93 -10.60 3.14
N LEU A 19 19.62 -11.36 3.99
CA LEU A 19 21.00 -11.11 4.40
C LEU A 19 21.96 -11.08 3.20
N LYS A 20 21.85 -12.08 2.30
CA LYS A 20 22.66 -12.15 1.07
C LYS A 20 22.33 -11.00 0.11
N LYS A 21 21.03 -10.72 -0.11
CA LYS A 21 20.57 -9.67 -1.04
C LYS A 21 21.05 -8.28 -0.62
N LEU A 22 21.05 -7.99 0.68
CA LEU A 22 21.51 -6.71 1.22
C LEU A 22 23.02 -6.65 1.42
N ASN A 23 23.74 -7.77 1.36
CA ASN A 23 25.13 -7.87 1.86
C ASN A 23 25.22 -7.38 3.33
N PHE A 24 24.30 -7.84 4.18
CA PHE A 24 24.13 -7.34 5.56
C PHE A 24 25.39 -7.53 6.42
N GLN A 25 26.25 -8.48 6.08
CA GLN A 25 27.53 -8.67 6.73
C GLN A 25 28.42 -7.41 6.67
N ALA A 26 28.44 -6.74 5.50
CA ALA A 26 29.18 -5.49 5.34
C ALA A 26 28.59 -4.37 6.24
N PHE A 27 27.27 -4.31 6.41
CA PHE A 27 26.65 -3.41 7.36
C PHE A 27 27.02 -3.72 8.80
N ALA A 28 27.01 -5.00 9.20
CA ALA A 28 27.41 -5.41 10.53
C ALA A 28 28.87 -5.03 10.84
N GLU A 29 29.76 -5.16 9.86
CA GLU A 29 31.17 -4.71 9.99
C GLU A 29 31.26 -3.18 10.15
N LEU A 30 30.46 -2.43 9.39
CA LEU A 30 30.38 -0.97 9.53
C LEU A 30 29.93 -0.55 10.93
N CYS A 31 28.93 -1.23 11.49
CA CYS A 31 28.44 -1.02 12.85
C CYS A 31 29.54 -1.31 13.88
N ARG A 32 30.24 -2.44 13.76
CA ARG A 32 31.32 -2.80 14.69
C ARG A 32 32.48 -1.79 14.67
N LYS A 33 32.83 -1.26 13.48
CA LYS A 33 33.82 -0.17 13.35
C LYS A 33 33.40 1.11 14.09
N ARG A 34 32.11 1.32 14.30
CA ARG A 34 31.56 2.44 15.09
C ARG A 34 31.33 2.10 16.55
N GLY A 35 31.70 0.88 17.00
CA GLY A 35 31.61 0.43 18.39
C GLY A 35 30.24 -0.14 18.77
N ILE A 36 29.38 -0.43 17.79
CA ILE A 36 28.09 -1.10 17.98
C ILE A 36 28.33 -2.61 17.93
N GLU A 37 27.89 -3.33 18.95
CA GLU A 37 27.83 -4.79 18.94
C GLU A 37 26.62 -5.24 18.08
N VAL A 38 26.84 -6.19 17.16
CA VAL A 38 25.78 -6.70 16.28
C VAL A 38 25.52 -8.16 16.57
N VAL A 39 24.29 -8.48 16.95
CA VAL A 39 23.82 -9.81 17.38
C VAL A 39 22.76 -10.33 16.42
N GLN A 40 22.96 -11.53 15.87
CA GLN A 40 21.92 -12.23 15.13
C GLN A 40 20.98 -12.89 16.13
N LEU A 41 19.69 -12.50 16.09
CA LEU A 41 18.68 -13.04 16.98
C LEU A 41 18.24 -14.45 16.54
N ASN A 42 18.08 -15.33 17.52
CA ASN A 42 17.46 -16.62 17.37
C ASN A 42 16.06 -16.59 18.01
N LEU A 43 15.01 -16.50 17.22
CA LEU A 43 13.64 -16.42 17.73
C LEU A 43 13.13 -17.71 18.38
N ASN A 44 13.85 -18.84 18.25
CA ASN A 44 13.52 -20.07 18.97
C ASN A 44 14.04 -20.08 20.42
N ARG A 45 14.80 -19.06 20.83
CA ARG A 45 15.28 -18.85 22.19
C ARG A 45 14.68 -17.56 22.76
N PRO A 46 14.54 -17.44 24.09
CA PRO A 46 14.14 -16.19 24.71
C PRO A 46 15.04 -15.03 24.25
N ILE A 47 14.43 -13.91 23.86
CA ILE A 47 15.19 -12.74 23.36
C ILE A 47 15.92 -12.07 24.54
N GLU A 48 15.38 -12.18 25.75
CA GLU A 48 15.96 -11.70 27.00
C GLU A 48 17.38 -12.24 27.25
N GLU A 49 17.59 -13.52 26.90
CA GLU A 49 18.91 -14.16 27.02
C GLU A 49 19.93 -13.63 25.99
N GLN A 50 19.46 -12.95 24.96
CA GLN A 50 20.26 -12.44 23.86
C GLN A 50 20.52 -10.92 23.97
N GLY A 51 19.87 -10.29 24.97
CA GLY A 51 19.93 -8.85 25.27
C GLY A 51 20.97 -8.48 26.32
N PRO A 52 20.92 -7.23 26.84
CA PRO A 52 19.99 -6.18 26.41
C PRO A 52 20.23 -5.68 25.00
N LEU A 53 19.19 -5.19 24.31
CA LEU A 53 19.26 -4.67 22.96
C LEU A 53 18.83 -3.21 22.94
N ASP A 54 19.58 -2.34 22.27
CA ASP A 54 19.21 -0.94 22.09
C ASP A 54 18.35 -0.76 20.82
N VAL A 55 18.64 -1.53 19.76
CA VAL A 55 17.92 -1.49 18.48
C VAL A 55 17.71 -2.90 17.96
N ILE A 56 16.55 -3.17 17.39
CA ILE A 56 16.26 -4.39 16.66
C ILE A 56 15.89 -4.06 15.22
N ILE A 57 16.58 -4.69 14.27
CA ILE A 57 16.22 -4.66 12.85
C ILE A 57 15.62 -6.01 12.46
N HIS A 58 14.41 -6.02 11.92
CA HIS A 58 13.79 -7.27 11.51
C HIS A 58 13.06 -7.18 10.16
N LYS A 59 12.83 -8.33 9.55
CA LYS A 59 11.89 -8.52 8.48
C LYS A 59 11.06 -9.78 8.75
N LEU A 60 10.14 -9.69 9.69
CA LEU A 60 9.25 -10.78 10.11
C LEU A 60 8.04 -10.97 9.18
N THR A 61 8.06 -10.43 7.97
CA THR A 61 6.92 -10.44 7.04
C THR A 61 6.41 -11.85 6.74
N ASP A 62 7.30 -12.83 6.53
CA ASP A 62 6.91 -14.22 6.28
C ASP A 62 6.27 -14.83 7.54
N VAL A 63 6.91 -14.67 8.69
CA VAL A 63 6.44 -15.20 9.99
C VAL A 63 5.08 -14.60 10.38
N ILE A 64 4.89 -13.29 10.15
CA ILE A 64 3.61 -12.62 10.41
C ILE A 64 2.50 -13.20 9.52
N LEU A 65 2.77 -13.43 8.24
CA LEU A 65 1.78 -14.00 7.32
C LEU A 65 1.42 -15.44 7.66
N GLU A 66 2.39 -16.26 8.06
CA GLU A 66 2.18 -17.63 8.52
C GLU A 66 1.36 -17.64 9.82
N ALA A 67 1.67 -16.74 10.75
CA ALA A 67 0.90 -16.54 11.98
C ALA A 67 -0.55 -16.15 11.68
N ASP A 68 -0.78 -15.22 10.74
CA ASP A 68 -2.12 -14.79 10.31
C ASP A 68 -2.90 -15.93 9.59
N GLN A 69 -2.21 -16.97 9.14
CA GLN A 69 -2.78 -18.23 8.61
C GLN A 69 -2.96 -19.31 9.69
N ASN A 70 -2.81 -18.95 10.98
CA ASN A 70 -2.92 -19.81 12.13
C ASN A 70 -1.82 -20.91 12.21
N ASP A 71 -0.64 -20.67 11.64
CA ASP A 71 0.52 -21.51 11.94
C ASP A 71 0.95 -21.28 13.39
N SER A 72 0.86 -22.34 14.21
CA SER A 72 1.08 -22.25 15.65
C SER A 72 2.50 -21.87 16.02
N GLN A 73 3.48 -22.30 15.23
CA GLN A 73 4.89 -21.99 15.48
C GLN A 73 5.17 -20.50 15.18
N SER A 74 4.67 -20.01 14.06
CA SER A 74 4.82 -18.60 13.68
C SER A 74 4.04 -17.66 14.60
N LEU A 75 2.84 -18.08 15.08
CA LEU A 75 2.10 -17.37 16.12
C LEU A 75 2.92 -17.21 17.40
N GLU A 76 3.55 -18.28 17.86
CA GLU A 76 4.40 -18.25 19.04
C GLU A 76 5.59 -17.32 18.88
N LEU A 77 6.27 -17.36 17.71
CA LEU A 77 7.40 -16.48 17.43
C LEU A 77 7.01 -15.00 17.43
N VAL A 78 5.87 -14.67 16.79
CA VAL A 78 5.36 -13.28 16.77
C VAL A 78 4.95 -12.83 18.17
N TYR A 79 4.32 -13.71 18.96
CA TYR A 79 3.91 -13.42 20.32
C TYR A 79 5.12 -13.12 21.22
N ARG A 80 6.13 -13.98 21.24
CA ARG A 80 7.37 -13.78 22.00
C ARG A 80 8.09 -12.49 21.60
N PHE A 81 8.13 -12.19 20.30
CA PHE A 81 8.75 -10.97 19.82
C PHE A 81 8.00 -9.73 20.33
N GLN A 82 6.65 -9.77 20.28
CA GLN A 82 5.82 -8.69 20.80
C GLN A 82 5.96 -8.56 22.33
N GLU A 83 5.95 -9.66 23.07
CA GLU A 83 6.11 -9.68 24.50
C GLU A 83 7.44 -9.06 24.94
N TYR A 84 8.53 -9.38 24.22
CA TYR A 84 9.83 -8.73 24.45
C TYR A 84 9.78 -7.21 24.24
N ILE A 85 9.16 -6.75 23.14
CA ILE A 85 9.04 -5.32 22.85
C ILE A 85 8.21 -4.60 23.92
N ASP A 86 7.13 -5.19 24.38
CA ASP A 86 6.25 -4.62 25.40
C ASP A 86 6.94 -4.55 26.77
N ALA A 87 7.81 -5.52 27.08
CA ALA A 87 8.62 -5.54 28.30
C ALA A 87 9.82 -4.58 28.23
N HIS A 88 10.28 -4.22 27.03
CA HIS A 88 11.47 -3.39 26.81
C HIS A 88 11.16 -2.16 25.95
N PRO A 89 10.35 -1.21 26.44
CA PRO A 89 9.95 -0.01 25.67
C PRO A 89 11.14 0.92 25.33
N GLU A 90 12.28 0.74 25.97
CA GLU A 90 13.54 1.42 25.64
C GLU A 90 14.21 0.87 24.38
N THR A 91 13.87 -0.36 23.95
CA THR A 91 14.42 -0.97 22.75
C THR A 91 13.71 -0.41 21.51
N ILE A 92 14.48 0.17 20.62
CA ILE A 92 13.95 0.71 19.36
C ILE A 92 13.80 -0.40 18.33
N VAL A 93 12.60 -0.54 17.75
CA VAL A 93 12.31 -1.58 16.75
C VAL A 93 12.13 -0.96 15.37
N LEU A 94 12.87 -1.45 14.40
CA LEU A 94 12.78 -1.09 12.99
C LEU A 94 12.22 -2.27 12.18
N ASP A 95 10.91 -2.31 11.90
CA ASP A 95 9.85 -1.35 12.19
C ASP A 95 8.74 -2.01 13.03
N PRO A 96 7.74 -1.26 13.58
CA PRO A 96 6.69 -1.80 14.45
C PRO A 96 5.82 -2.85 13.74
N LEU A 97 5.49 -3.96 14.43
CA LEU A 97 4.69 -5.06 13.87
C LEU A 97 3.31 -4.61 13.34
N PRO A 98 2.56 -3.72 13.99
CA PRO A 98 1.27 -3.24 13.47
C PRO A 98 1.42 -2.50 12.13
N ALA A 99 2.48 -1.73 11.96
CA ALA A 99 2.77 -1.04 10.70
C ALA A 99 3.12 -2.03 9.58
N ILE A 100 3.92 -3.05 9.90
CA ILE A 100 4.23 -4.14 8.96
C ILE A 100 2.95 -4.84 8.52
N ARG A 101 2.03 -5.18 9.44
CA ARG A 101 0.73 -5.79 9.10
C ARG A 101 -0.11 -4.90 8.19
N THR A 102 -0.09 -3.59 8.40
CA THR A 102 -0.78 -2.65 7.50
C THR A 102 -0.20 -2.70 6.09
N LEU A 103 1.12 -2.73 5.94
CA LEU A 103 1.79 -2.78 4.64
C LEU A 103 1.71 -4.16 3.96
N LEU A 104 1.46 -5.24 4.70
CA LEU A 104 1.23 -6.57 4.17
C LEU A 104 -0.17 -6.75 3.54
N ASP A 105 -1.11 -5.86 3.82
CA ASP A 105 -2.47 -5.85 3.28
C ASP A 105 -2.66 -4.65 2.34
N ARG A 106 -2.77 -4.91 1.03
CA ARG A 106 -2.92 -3.83 0.03
C ARG A 106 -4.14 -2.97 0.23
N SER A 107 -5.25 -3.55 0.68
CA SER A 107 -6.47 -2.80 0.94
C SER A 107 -6.25 -1.77 2.06
N LYS A 108 -5.62 -2.20 3.16
CA LYS A 108 -5.28 -1.31 4.29
C LYS A 108 -4.23 -0.27 3.91
N SER A 109 -3.21 -0.69 3.16
CA SER A 109 -2.15 0.20 2.68
C SER A 109 -2.70 1.30 1.77
N TYR A 110 -3.58 0.97 0.82
CA TYR A 110 -4.18 1.94 -0.10
C TYR A 110 -5.17 2.87 0.60
N GLU A 111 -5.92 2.35 1.57
CA GLU A 111 -6.77 3.20 2.40
C GLU A 111 -5.95 4.22 3.21
N LEU A 112 -4.80 3.82 3.71
CA LEU A 112 -3.87 4.73 4.39
C LEU A 112 -3.35 5.80 3.43
N ILE A 113 -2.93 5.43 2.21
CA ILE A 113 -2.47 6.38 1.19
C ILE A 113 -3.58 7.41 0.88
N ARG A 114 -4.83 6.96 0.73
CA ARG A 114 -5.98 7.82 0.50
C ARG A 114 -6.21 8.81 1.64
N LYS A 115 -6.05 8.37 2.89
CA LYS A 115 -6.15 9.24 4.07
C LYS A 115 -5.02 10.28 4.11
N ILE A 116 -3.81 9.88 3.74
CA ILE A 116 -2.64 10.78 3.67
C ILE A 116 -2.86 11.84 2.59
N GLU A 117 -3.31 11.45 1.39
CA GLU A 117 -3.68 12.37 0.31
C GLU A 117 -4.70 13.41 0.80
N ALA A 118 -5.79 12.96 1.41
CA ALA A 118 -6.83 13.84 1.95
C ALA A 118 -6.31 14.79 3.04
N TYR A 119 -5.32 14.34 3.84
CA TYR A 119 -4.69 15.15 4.87
C TYR A 119 -3.72 16.19 4.30
N MET A 120 -2.88 15.77 3.34
CA MET A 120 -1.86 16.64 2.73
C MET A 120 -2.49 17.77 1.91
N LYS A 121 -3.63 17.52 1.27
CA LYS A 121 -4.34 18.48 0.40
C LYS A 121 -3.42 19.06 -0.68
N ASP A 122 -2.52 18.24 -1.21
CA ASP A 122 -1.60 18.59 -2.28
C ASP A 122 -2.13 18.03 -3.60
N ASP A 123 -2.59 18.90 -4.49
CA ASP A 123 -3.18 18.53 -5.78
C ASP A 123 -2.18 17.82 -6.72
N ARG A 124 -0.90 17.83 -6.38
CA ARG A 124 0.16 17.13 -7.12
C ARG A 124 0.23 15.63 -6.79
N ILE A 125 -0.49 15.17 -5.75
CA ILE A 125 -0.51 13.78 -5.29
C ILE A 125 -1.88 13.17 -5.55
N CYS A 126 -1.92 11.91 -5.97
CA CYS A 126 -3.16 11.17 -6.04
C CYS A 126 -2.98 9.72 -5.56
N SER A 127 -4.02 9.18 -4.94
CA SER A 127 -4.19 7.75 -4.74
C SER A 127 -5.15 7.23 -5.81
N PRO A 128 -4.72 6.31 -6.69
CA PRO A 128 -5.62 5.78 -7.71
C PRO A 128 -6.85 5.13 -7.06
N PRO A 129 -8.06 5.31 -7.59
CA PRO A 129 -9.25 4.62 -7.11
C PRO A 129 -8.99 3.12 -7.00
N PHE A 130 -9.46 2.51 -5.91
CA PHE A 130 -9.28 1.08 -5.66
C PHE A 130 -10.48 0.49 -4.92
N MET A 131 -10.61 -0.83 -4.98
CA MET A 131 -11.52 -1.57 -4.14
C MET A 131 -10.99 -2.98 -3.83
N GLU A 132 -11.37 -3.51 -2.68
CA GLU A 132 -11.19 -4.92 -2.37
C GLU A 132 -12.36 -5.72 -2.94
N LEU A 133 -12.05 -6.79 -3.67
CA LEU A 133 -13.03 -7.71 -4.20
C LEU A 133 -12.92 -9.05 -3.48
N THR A 134 -13.94 -9.37 -2.68
CA THR A 134 -14.00 -10.61 -1.89
C THR A 134 -14.70 -11.75 -2.60
N SER A 135 -15.60 -11.44 -3.56
CA SER A 135 -16.33 -12.41 -4.37
C SER A 135 -16.80 -11.78 -5.68
N LEU A 136 -16.99 -12.61 -6.71
CA LEU A 136 -17.59 -12.21 -7.98
C LEU A 136 -19.10 -12.48 -7.94
N ARG A 137 -19.92 -11.46 -8.17
CA ARG A 137 -21.39 -11.54 -8.16
C ARG A 137 -22.02 -10.97 -9.43
N GLY A 138 -21.42 -11.23 -10.59
CA GLY A 138 -21.95 -10.82 -11.89
C GLY A 138 -22.21 -9.30 -11.99
N GLU A 139 -23.46 -8.90 -12.21
CA GLU A 139 -23.84 -7.49 -12.36
C GLU A 139 -23.60 -6.63 -11.11
N ASP A 140 -23.69 -7.22 -9.93
CA ASP A 140 -23.38 -6.49 -8.68
C ASP A 140 -21.91 -6.08 -8.62
N THR A 141 -21.01 -6.88 -9.22
CA THR A 141 -19.59 -6.52 -9.31
C THR A 141 -19.38 -5.26 -10.14
N LEU A 142 -20.10 -5.11 -11.26
CA LEU A 142 -20.02 -3.89 -12.10
C LEU A 142 -20.53 -2.65 -11.38
N ARG A 143 -21.63 -2.78 -10.64
CA ARG A 143 -22.17 -1.68 -9.82
C ARG A 143 -21.19 -1.27 -8.74
N LEU A 144 -20.51 -2.24 -8.10
CA LEU A 144 -19.47 -1.97 -7.11
C LEU A 144 -18.26 -1.27 -7.73
N LEU A 145 -17.79 -1.68 -8.90
CA LEU A 145 -16.72 -0.99 -9.64
C LEU A 145 -17.08 0.48 -9.86
N GLN A 146 -18.28 0.75 -10.38
CA GLN A 146 -18.75 2.11 -10.65
C GLN A 146 -18.86 2.95 -9.36
N SER A 147 -19.38 2.36 -8.26
CA SER A 147 -19.52 3.08 -6.98
C SER A 147 -18.18 3.46 -6.34
N HIS A 148 -17.09 2.74 -6.71
CA HIS A 148 -15.73 3.04 -6.26
C HIS A 148 -14.93 3.87 -7.28
N GLY A 149 -15.57 4.33 -8.37
CA GLY A 149 -14.89 5.12 -9.41
C GLY A 149 -13.85 4.32 -10.20
N LEU A 150 -14.04 3.01 -10.32
CA LEU A 150 -13.17 2.11 -11.08
C LEU A 150 -13.71 1.90 -12.48
N ASP A 151 -12.97 2.43 -13.45
CA ASP A 151 -13.20 2.23 -14.87
C ASP A 151 -12.14 1.29 -15.48
N PHE A 152 -12.50 0.62 -16.58
CA PHE A 152 -11.53 -0.17 -17.32
C PHE A 152 -10.54 0.74 -18.10
N PRO A 153 -9.26 0.40 -18.20
CA PRO A 153 -8.62 -0.75 -17.57
C PRO A 153 -8.26 -0.52 -16.09
N PHE A 154 -8.18 -1.59 -15.31
CA PHE A 154 -7.64 -1.57 -13.96
C PHE A 154 -6.67 -2.73 -13.74
N ILE A 155 -5.83 -2.62 -12.71
CA ILE A 155 -4.91 -3.68 -12.27
C ILE A 155 -5.57 -4.50 -11.17
N CYS A 156 -5.58 -5.83 -11.36
CA CYS A 156 -5.91 -6.79 -10.32
C CYS A 156 -4.62 -7.26 -9.64
N LYS A 157 -4.57 -7.14 -8.32
CA LYS A 157 -3.43 -7.53 -7.47
C LYS A 157 -3.93 -8.45 -6.36
N THR A 158 -3.07 -9.36 -5.88
CA THR A 158 -3.38 -10.11 -4.65
C THR A 158 -3.59 -9.15 -3.48
N ARG A 159 -4.47 -9.49 -2.54
CA ARG A 159 -4.67 -8.70 -1.33
C ARG A 159 -3.41 -8.67 -0.48
N VAL A 160 -2.75 -9.81 -0.31
CA VAL A 160 -1.48 -9.91 0.43
C VAL A 160 -0.34 -9.37 -0.44
N ALA A 161 0.42 -8.42 0.10
CA ALA A 161 1.50 -7.70 -0.59
C ALA A 161 2.87 -8.38 -0.48
N HIS A 162 2.94 -9.62 0.01
CA HIS A 162 4.19 -10.36 0.23
C HIS A 162 4.01 -11.84 -0.10
N GLY A 163 5.14 -12.54 -0.31
CA GLY A 163 5.14 -13.96 -0.68
C GLY A 163 5.22 -14.19 -2.19
N THR A 164 5.22 -15.46 -2.59
CA THR A 164 5.53 -15.90 -3.96
C THR A 164 4.61 -15.29 -5.01
N ASN A 165 3.31 -15.19 -4.73
CA ASN A 165 2.30 -14.75 -5.69
C ASN A 165 2.02 -13.23 -5.62
N SER A 166 2.67 -12.49 -4.72
CA SER A 166 2.39 -11.07 -4.53
C SER A 166 2.77 -10.19 -5.73
N HIS A 167 3.60 -10.71 -6.61
CA HIS A 167 4.03 -10.03 -7.84
C HIS A 167 3.21 -10.42 -9.06
N GLU A 168 2.34 -11.43 -8.95
CA GLU A 168 1.43 -11.82 -10.03
C GLU A 168 0.25 -10.85 -10.09
N MET A 169 0.07 -10.21 -11.25
CA MET A 169 -0.92 -9.18 -11.49
C MET A 169 -1.59 -9.36 -12.83
N ALA A 170 -2.75 -8.74 -13.02
CA ALA A 170 -3.43 -8.73 -14.29
C ALA A 170 -3.97 -7.35 -14.64
N ILE A 171 -3.88 -6.96 -15.92
CA ILE A 171 -4.60 -5.80 -16.46
C ILE A 171 -5.92 -6.31 -17.01
N ILE A 172 -7.02 -5.74 -16.54
CA ILE A 172 -8.38 -6.10 -16.94
C ILE A 172 -8.96 -4.96 -17.78
N PHE A 173 -9.30 -5.25 -19.02
CA PHE A 173 -9.73 -4.23 -20.00
C PHE A 173 -11.23 -4.14 -20.18
N ASN A 174 -11.98 -5.17 -19.79
CA ASN A 174 -13.41 -5.25 -20.02
C ASN A 174 -14.10 -6.21 -19.04
N GLN A 175 -15.41 -6.29 -19.12
CA GLN A 175 -16.23 -7.15 -18.28
C GLN A 175 -15.90 -8.65 -18.44
N GLU A 176 -15.56 -9.09 -19.63
CA GLU A 176 -15.21 -10.49 -19.88
C GLU A 176 -13.95 -10.89 -19.11
N GLY A 177 -12.99 -9.97 -18.97
CA GLY A 177 -11.77 -10.15 -18.18
C GLY A 177 -12.02 -10.38 -16.68
N LEU A 178 -13.17 -9.97 -16.15
CA LEU A 178 -13.52 -10.23 -14.75
C LEU A 178 -13.58 -11.72 -14.43
N LYS A 179 -13.92 -12.58 -15.40
CA LYS A 179 -13.96 -14.04 -15.24
C LYS A 179 -12.59 -14.66 -14.89
N ALA A 180 -11.51 -13.95 -15.22
CA ALA A 180 -10.14 -14.39 -14.94
C ALA A 180 -9.65 -14.00 -13.53
N ILE A 181 -10.37 -13.14 -12.82
CA ILE A 181 -10.01 -12.68 -11.47
C ILE A 181 -10.33 -13.77 -10.45
N ARG A 182 -9.47 -13.89 -9.44
CA ARG A 182 -9.62 -14.81 -8.31
C ARG A 182 -9.65 -14.01 -6.99
N PRO A 183 -10.83 -13.73 -6.45
CA PRO A 183 -10.94 -13.14 -5.12
C PRO A 183 -10.39 -14.06 -4.01
N PRO A 184 -9.91 -13.52 -2.87
CA PRO A 184 -9.83 -12.10 -2.55
C PRO A 184 -8.69 -11.39 -3.26
N CYS A 185 -8.95 -10.22 -3.83
CA CYS A 185 -7.98 -9.42 -4.56
C CYS A 185 -8.28 -7.92 -4.38
N VAL A 186 -7.35 -7.07 -4.79
CA VAL A 186 -7.52 -5.62 -4.83
C VAL A 186 -7.46 -5.17 -6.28
N LEU A 187 -8.45 -4.41 -6.69
CA LEU A 187 -8.52 -3.75 -7.99
C LEU A 187 -8.11 -2.30 -7.83
N GLN A 188 -7.25 -1.80 -8.70
CA GLN A 188 -6.76 -0.42 -8.68
C GLN A 188 -6.79 0.15 -10.10
N SER A 189 -7.30 1.37 -10.27
CA SER A 189 -7.32 2.05 -11.57
C SER A 189 -5.96 2.05 -12.23
N PHE A 190 -5.92 1.73 -13.53
CA PHE A 190 -4.70 1.84 -14.32
C PHE A 190 -4.51 3.30 -14.77
N ILE A 191 -3.33 3.84 -14.48
CA ILE A 191 -2.94 5.19 -14.89
C ILE A 191 -1.83 5.08 -15.93
N ASN A 192 -1.99 5.74 -17.07
CA ASN A 192 -0.95 5.85 -18.08
C ASN A 192 0.21 6.72 -17.56
N HIS A 193 1.44 6.21 -17.68
CA HIS A 193 2.62 6.80 -17.05
C HIS A 193 3.91 6.62 -17.87
N ASN A 194 3.78 6.46 -19.18
CA ASN A 194 4.90 6.38 -20.11
C ASN A 194 5.95 5.33 -19.78
N ALA A 195 5.50 4.15 -19.29
CA ALA A 195 6.36 3.01 -18.95
C ALA A 195 7.46 3.31 -17.90
N VAL A 196 7.26 4.31 -17.04
CA VAL A 196 8.23 4.71 -16.01
C VAL A 196 7.64 4.57 -14.63
N LEU A 197 8.33 3.84 -13.77
CA LEU A 197 8.08 3.72 -12.33
C LEU A 197 9.21 4.39 -11.56
N TYR A 198 8.88 5.16 -10.55
CA TYR A 198 9.82 5.70 -9.58
C TYR A 198 9.69 4.97 -8.25
N LYS A 199 10.76 4.27 -7.85
CA LYS A 199 10.86 3.65 -6.54
C LYS A 199 11.57 4.59 -5.60
N VAL A 200 10.85 5.05 -4.58
CA VAL A 200 11.40 5.88 -3.50
C VAL A 200 11.77 4.96 -2.36
N PHE A 201 13.05 4.82 -2.08
CA PHE A 201 13.56 4.04 -0.97
C PHE A 201 13.83 4.96 0.22
N VAL A 202 13.15 4.72 1.33
CA VAL A 202 13.23 5.56 2.54
C VAL A 202 13.99 4.84 3.64
N VAL A 203 14.89 5.58 4.30
CA VAL A 203 15.66 5.15 5.48
C VAL A 203 15.63 6.31 6.49
N GLY A 204 14.72 6.26 7.46
CA GLY A 204 14.50 7.37 8.38
C GLY A 204 14.12 8.66 7.65
N GLU A 205 14.96 9.70 7.78
CA GLU A 205 14.75 10.98 7.11
C GLU A 205 15.32 11.00 5.67
N SER A 206 16.19 10.05 5.34
CA SER A 206 16.83 9.96 4.02
C SER A 206 15.95 9.21 3.02
N TYR A 207 15.98 9.62 1.77
CA TYR A 207 15.33 8.88 0.69
C TYR A 207 16.15 8.94 -0.59
N THR A 208 15.99 7.91 -1.42
CA THR A 208 16.62 7.81 -2.74
C THR A 208 15.57 7.41 -3.76
N VAL A 209 15.50 8.15 -4.88
CA VAL A 209 14.58 7.87 -5.98
C VAL A 209 15.30 7.11 -7.07
N VAL A 210 14.81 5.91 -7.41
CA VAL A 210 15.36 5.06 -8.45
C VAL A 210 14.31 4.85 -9.54
N GLN A 211 14.64 5.22 -10.78
CA GLN A 211 13.78 4.98 -11.94
C GLN A 211 13.85 3.52 -12.37
N ARG A 212 12.68 2.94 -12.73
CA ARG A 212 12.54 1.56 -13.21
C ARG A 212 11.63 1.52 -14.44
N PRO A 213 11.79 0.53 -15.32
CA PRO A 213 10.80 0.22 -16.34
C PRO A 213 9.44 -0.11 -15.71
N SER A 214 8.37 0.21 -16.44
CA SER A 214 7.00 -0.09 -16.03
C SER A 214 6.14 -0.45 -17.24
N LEU A 215 4.85 -0.62 -17.01
CA LEU A 215 3.89 -0.93 -18.06
C LEU A 215 3.74 0.24 -19.04
N LYS A 216 3.73 -0.08 -20.33
CA LYS A 216 3.43 0.90 -21.38
C LYS A 216 2.02 1.48 -21.24
N ASN A 217 1.76 2.55 -21.95
CA ASN A 217 0.44 3.15 -22.00
C ASN A 217 -0.58 2.21 -22.68
N PHE A 218 -1.80 2.24 -22.18
CA PHE A 218 -2.94 1.56 -22.79
C PHE A 218 -4.02 2.58 -23.05
N SER A 219 -4.49 2.68 -24.32
CA SER A 219 -5.63 3.52 -24.67
C SER A 219 -6.87 2.97 -23.97
N ALA A 220 -7.62 3.82 -23.28
CA ALA A 220 -9.01 3.56 -22.98
C ALA A 220 -9.67 3.40 -24.37
N GLY A 221 -10.26 2.22 -24.63
CA GLY A 221 -10.76 1.93 -25.96
C GLY A 221 -11.82 2.92 -26.40
N THR A 222 -11.38 3.93 -27.09
CA THR A 222 -12.24 4.69 -27.98
C THR A 222 -12.45 3.80 -29.20
N SER A 223 -13.67 3.37 -29.42
CA SER A 223 -14.11 2.81 -30.70
C SER A 223 -13.58 3.73 -31.79
N GLY A 224 -12.57 3.26 -32.51
CA GLY A 224 -12.09 3.95 -33.71
C GLY A 224 -13.23 4.01 -34.71
N SER A 225 -13.92 5.12 -34.75
CA SER A 225 -14.59 5.54 -35.96
C SER A 225 -13.47 5.77 -36.97
N PRO A 226 -13.54 5.18 -38.17
CA PRO A 226 -12.60 5.49 -39.23
C PRO A 226 -12.64 7.02 -39.44
N PRO A 227 -11.52 7.66 -39.77
CA PRO A 227 -11.48 9.10 -40.03
C PRO A 227 -12.50 9.36 -41.15
N GLY A 228 -13.58 10.04 -40.78
CA GLY A 228 -14.53 10.55 -41.77
C GLY A 228 -13.79 11.44 -42.75
N PRO A 229 -14.19 11.46 -44.03
CA PRO A 229 -13.52 12.31 -45.01
C PRO A 229 -13.50 13.75 -44.51
N SER A 230 -12.33 14.37 -44.62
CA SER A 230 -12.07 15.76 -44.24
C SER A 230 -13.16 16.68 -44.83
N PRO A 231 -13.73 17.60 -44.03
CA PRO A 231 -14.71 18.54 -44.54
C PRO A 231 -14.07 19.41 -45.60
N VAL A 232 -14.57 19.34 -46.81
CA VAL A 232 -14.25 20.21 -47.92
C VAL A 232 -14.75 21.62 -47.53
N PRO A 233 -13.95 22.70 -47.70
CA PRO A 233 -14.38 24.03 -47.34
C PRO A 233 -15.58 24.44 -48.19
N PRO A 234 -16.57 25.19 -47.64
CA PRO A 234 -17.77 25.56 -48.37
C PRO A 234 -17.44 26.56 -49.47
N VAL A 235 -17.77 26.20 -50.71
CA VAL A 235 -17.82 27.11 -51.86
C VAL A 235 -19.04 28.02 -51.69
N TRP A 236 -18.83 29.29 -51.56
CA TRP A 236 -19.85 30.31 -51.56
C TRP A 236 -20.41 30.48 -52.96
N THR A 237 -21.66 30.03 -53.21
CA THR A 237 -22.46 30.53 -54.29
C THR A 237 -23.75 31.10 -53.72
N GLY A 238 -23.99 32.35 -54.01
CA GLY A 238 -25.07 33.15 -53.48
C GLY A 238 -26.43 32.88 -54.14
N SER A 239 -27.42 33.46 -53.51
CA SER A 239 -28.77 33.87 -54.00
C SER A 239 -29.90 32.85 -54.04
N GLY A 240 -31.05 33.24 -53.41
CA GLY A 240 -32.39 32.81 -53.84
C GLY A 240 -33.38 32.53 -52.71
N ARG A 241 -34.05 33.54 -52.28
CA ARG A 241 -35.40 33.74 -51.73
C ARG A 241 -36.40 32.54 -51.64
N SER A 242 -37.13 32.66 -50.56
CA SER A 242 -38.57 32.54 -50.32
C SER A 242 -39.14 31.22 -49.81
N GLY A 243 -39.77 31.31 -48.66
CA GLY A 243 -41.22 31.12 -48.47
C GLY A 243 -41.64 29.79 -47.94
N GLY A 244 -42.39 29.81 -46.83
CA GLY A 244 -43.38 28.80 -46.54
C GLY A 244 -43.45 28.30 -45.09
N ARG A 245 -44.42 28.83 -44.36
CA ARG A 245 -44.94 28.34 -43.06
C ARG A 245 -45.53 26.93 -43.20
N THR A 246 -45.46 26.12 -42.18
CA THR A 246 -46.67 25.60 -41.46
C THR A 246 -46.30 24.76 -40.24
N ALA A 247 -47.19 24.83 -39.31
CA ALA A 247 -47.20 24.28 -37.96
C ALA A 247 -47.40 22.74 -37.91
N GLY A 248 -47.00 22.16 -36.75
CA GLY A 248 -47.85 21.15 -36.15
C GLY A 248 -47.16 19.92 -35.58
N GLN A 249 -47.27 19.82 -34.31
CA GLN A 249 -47.70 18.68 -33.47
C GLN A 249 -46.66 17.85 -32.72
N HIS A 250 -46.94 17.83 -31.43
CA HIS A 250 -46.58 16.97 -30.34
C HIS A 250 -46.15 15.53 -30.66
N GLY A 251 -45.05 15.09 -30.04
CA GLY A 251 -44.65 13.70 -29.96
C GLY A 251 -43.77 13.43 -28.75
N ALA A 252 -44.26 12.66 -27.84
CA ALA A 252 -43.80 12.22 -26.55
C ALA A 252 -42.31 11.98 -26.42
N ALA A 253 -41.73 12.53 -25.38
CA ALA A 253 -40.41 12.20 -24.87
C ALA A 253 -40.38 10.75 -24.39
N ARG A 254 -39.79 9.86 -25.16
CA ARG A 254 -39.29 8.57 -24.67
C ARG A 254 -37.90 8.80 -24.11
N GLY A 255 -37.76 8.47 -22.81
CA GLY A 255 -36.49 8.50 -22.11
C GLY A 255 -35.44 7.67 -22.85
N LEU A 256 -34.45 8.31 -23.43
CA LEU A 256 -33.23 7.71 -23.89
C LEU A 256 -32.39 7.43 -22.68
N SER A 257 -32.36 6.16 -22.23
CA SER A 257 -31.32 5.60 -21.40
C SER A 257 -29.99 5.93 -22.06
N ALA A 258 -29.12 6.64 -21.33
CA ALA A 258 -27.76 6.89 -21.78
C ALA A 258 -27.08 5.54 -22.09
N PRO A 259 -26.40 5.39 -23.23
CA PRO A 259 -25.66 4.18 -23.51
C PRO A 259 -24.55 4.04 -22.49
N LEU A 260 -24.47 2.87 -21.84
CA LEU A 260 -23.35 2.41 -21.02
C LEU A 260 -22.05 2.70 -21.75
N ALA A 261 -21.24 3.57 -21.19
CA ALA A 261 -19.97 4.00 -21.73
C ALA A 261 -19.02 2.79 -21.89
N GLY A 262 -18.50 2.64 -23.11
CA GLY A 262 -17.18 2.05 -23.33
C GLY A 262 -17.06 0.54 -23.25
N ARG A 263 -17.72 -0.21 -24.14
CA ARG A 263 -17.21 -1.51 -24.56
C ARG A 263 -15.92 -1.28 -25.35
N THR A 264 -14.77 -1.55 -24.73
CA THR A 264 -13.56 -1.82 -25.50
C THR A 264 -13.76 -3.19 -26.12
N PRO A 265 -13.88 -3.33 -27.47
CA PRO A 265 -14.07 -4.63 -28.07
C PRO A 265 -12.84 -5.50 -27.82
N ASP A 266 -13.06 -6.72 -27.35
CA ASP A 266 -12.24 -7.92 -27.44
C ASP A 266 -10.77 -7.86 -27.00
N ARG A 267 -10.35 -6.94 -26.12
CA ARG A 267 -9.00 -6.99 -25.56
C ARG A 267 -8.94 -7.97 -24.40
N GLU A 268 -8.16 -9.04 -24.58
CA GLU A 268 -7.91 -10.02 -23.54
C GLU A 268 -7.13 -9.40 -22.35
N SER A 269 -7.40 -9.92 -21.16
CA SER A 269 -6.66 -9.56 -19.95
C SER A 269 -5.20 -9.95 -20.09
N ILE A 270 -4.29 -9.07 -19.61
CA ILE A 270 -2.85 -9.30 -19.65
C ILE A 270 -2.37 -9.70 -18.26
N PHE A 271 -1.85 -10.92 -18.13
CA PHE A 271 -1.19 -11.39 -16.91
C PHE A 271 0.29 -11.09 -16.96
N PHE A 272 0.85 -10.60 -15.87
CA PHE A 272 2.26 -10.26 -15.80
C PHE A 272 2.81 -10.39 -14.37
N ASN A 273 4.13 -10.54 -14.28
CA ASN A 273 4.84 -10.48 -13.00
C ASN A 273 5.47 -9.09 -12.84
N SER A 274 5.01 -8.33 -11.85
CA SER A 274 5.46 -6.95 -11.62
C SER A 274 6.96 -6.83 -11.33
N HIS A 275 7.56 -7.84 -10.67
CA HIS A 275 8.99 -7.87 -10.43
C HIS A 275 9.79 -7.98 -11.75
N ASN A 276 9.32 -8.82 -12.70
CA ASN A 276 9.98 -8.97 -13.99
C ASN A 276 9.81 -7.71 -14.86
N VAL A 277 8.66 -7.05 -14.81
CA VAL A 277 8.42 -5.78 -15.52
C VAL A 277 9.34 -4.68 -15.02
N SER A 278 9.56 -4.58 -13.71
CA SER A 278 10.31 -3.48 -13.09
C SER A 278 11.78 -3.76 -12.83
N LYS A 279 12.35 -4.82 -13.43
CA LYS A 279 13.81 -5.04 -13.40
C LYS A 279 14.53 -3.95 -14.19
N PRO A 280 15.76 -3.56 -13.77
CA PRO A 280 16.54 -2.54 -14.50
C PRO A 280 16.72 -2.86 -15.98
N GLU A 281 16.94 -4.14 -16.32
CA GLU A 281 17.19 -4.64 -17.67
C GLU A 281 15.94 -5.19 -18.36
N SER A 282 14.74 -4.82 -17.89
CA SER A 282 13.50 -5.34 -18.49
C SER A 282 13.36 -4.90 -19.95
N SER A 283 13.28 -5.89 -20.85
CA SER A 283 13.02 -5.72 -22.28
C SER A 283 11.67 -6.33 -22.71
N SER A 284 10.74 -6.41 -21.77
CA SER A 284 9.40 -6.95 -22.02
C SER A 284 8.64 -6.11 -23.06
N VAL A 285 7.84 -6.76 -23.91
CA VAL A 285 6.89 -6.07 -24.82
C VAL A 285 5.92 -5.16 -24.03
N LEU A 286 5.70 -5.47 -22.75
CA LEU A 286 4.86 -4.66 -21.86
C LEU A 286 5.52 -3.35 -21.43
N THR A 287 6.85 -3.24 -21.52
CA THR A 287 7.62 -2.02 -21.19
C THR A 287 8.04 -1.22 -22.41
N ALA A 288 7.84 -1.78 -23.61
CA ALA A 288 8.17 -1.11 -24.87
C ALA A 288 7.15 0.01 -25.16
N LEU A 289 7.62 1.25 -25.12
CA LEU A 289 6.81 2.43 -25.39
C LEU A 289 7.04 2.87 -26.84
N ASP A 290 5.98 2.94 -27.63
CA ASP A 290 6.05 3.41 -29.02
C ASP A 290 6.32 4.92 -29.09
N LYS A 291 5.70 5.67 -28.19
CA LYS A 291 5.86 7.13 -28.07
C LYS A 291 5.58 7.60 -26.65
N ILE A 292 6.19 8.72 -26.27
CA ILE A 292 5.84 9.43 -25.04
C ILE A 292 4.52 10.18 -25.29
N GLU A 293 3.60 10.10 -24.35
CA GLU A 293 2.29 10.74 -24.40
C GLU A 293 2.12 11.70 -23.22
N GLY A 294 1.55 12.88 -23.49
CA GLY A 294 1.22 13.84 -22.44
C GLY A 294 2.42 14.32 -21.63
N VAL A 295 2.22 14.45 -20.32
CA VAL A 295 3.25 14.92 -19.39
C VAL A 295 4.33 13.86 -19.19
N PHE A 296 5.59 14.27 -19.32
CA PHE A 296 6.76 13.43 -19.05
C PHE A 296 7.76 14.22 -18.21
N GLU A 297 7.58 14.17 -16.91
CA GLU A 297 8.39 14.87 -15.93
C GLU A 297 8.98 13.88 -14.92
N ARG A 298 10.05 14.32 -14.26
CA ARG A 298 10.56 13.61 -13.07
C ARG A 298 9.72 13.98 -11.85
N PRO A 299 9.62 13.09 -10.85
CA PRO A 299 8.90 13.42 -9.63
C PRO A 299 9.54 14.65 -8.96
N SER A 300 8.68 15.51 -8.43
CA SER A 300 9.10 16.67 -7.64
C SER A 300 9.75 16.18 -6.33
N ASP A 301 10.95 16.65 -6.05
CA ASP A 301 11.68 16.34 -4.82
C ASP A 301 10.92 16.79 -3.57
N GLU A 302 10.25 17.93 -3.63
CA GLU A 302 9.40 18.45 -2.57
C GLU A 302 8.24 17.49 -2.27
N VAL A 303 7.51 17.05 -3.30
CA VAL A 303 6.40 16.10 -3.16
C VAL A 303 6.88 14.77 -2.58
N ILE A 304 8.01 14.25 -3.04
CA ILE A 304 8.59 13.00 -2.53
C ILE A 304 8.96 13.13 -1.05
N ARG A 305 9.56 14.25 -0.67
CA ARG A 305 9.96 14.51 0.73
C ARG A 305 8.75 14.57 1.65
N GLU A 306 7.73 15.34 1.27
CA GLU A 306 6.50 15.49 2.06
C GLU A 306 5.74 14.18 2.17
N LEU A 307 5.61 13.44 1.08
CA LEU A 307 4.96 12.12 1.05
C LEU A 307 5.71 11.10 1.92
N SER A 308 7.04 11.05 1.82
CA SER A 308 7.88 10.17 2.63
C SER A 308 7.73 10.48 4.12
N ARG A 309 7.71 11.79 4.48
CA ARG A 309 7.48 12.25 5.85
C ARG A 309 6.09 11.87 6.36
N ALA A 310 5.05 12.11 5.57
CA ALA A 310 3.67 11.80 5.95
C ALA A 310 3.45 10.30 6.18
N LEU A 311 3.97 9.44 5.29
CA LEU A 311 3.91 7.99 5.43
C LEU A 311 4.69 7.51 6.67
N ARG A 312 5.88 8.03 6.89
CA ARG A 312 6.69 7.71 8.06
C ARG A 312 5.98 8.06 9.36
N GLN A 313 5.39 9.25 9.44
CA GLN A 313 4.63 9.68 10.61
C GLN A 313 3.35 8.86 10.83
N ALA A 314 2.62 8.56 9.75
CA ALA A 314 1.37 7.82 9.85
C ALA A 314 1.55 6.34 10.25
N LEU A 315 2.66 5.72 9.83
CA LEU A 315 2.96 4.30 10.07
C LEU A 315 3.93 4.08 11.23
N GLY A 316 4.72 5.07 11.59
CA GLY A 316 5.84 4.87 12.50
C GLY A 316 6.97 4.02 11.94
N VAL A 317 7.13 4.00 10.62
CA VAL A 317 8.15 3.18 9.93
C VAL A 317 9.34 4.00 9.52
N SER A 318 10.50 3.36 9.50
CA SER A 318 11.76 3.95 9.06
C SER A 318 12.31 3.32 7.78
N LEU A 319 11.95 2.05 7.51
CA LEU A 319 12.51 1.25 6.42
C LEU A 319 11.41 0.82 5.45
N PHE A 320 11.12 1.63 4.44
CA PHE A 320 10.06 1.32 3.48
C PHE A 320 10.37 1.84 2.08
N GLY A 321 9.57 1.42 1.13
CA GLY A 321 9.64 1.89 -0.26
C GLY A 321 8.29 2.34 -0.74
N ILE A 322 8.24 3.40 -1.55
CA ILE A 322 7.03 3.92 -2.19
C ILE A 322 7.19 3.72 -3.69
N ASP A 323 6.19 3.14 -4.33
CA ASP A 323 6.12 3.00 -5.77
C ASP A 323 5.23 4.11 -6.34
N ILE A 324 5.82 5.01 -7.14
CA ILE A 324 5.16 6.21 -7.67
C ILE A 324 5.25 6.20 -9.20
N ILE A 325 4.14 6.52 -9.84
CA ILE A 325 4.07 6.82 -11.27
C ILE A 325 3.59 8.24 -11.49
N ILE A 326 4.00 8.87 -12.60
CA ILE A 326 3.50 10.19 -12.97
C ILE A 326 2.36 9.99 -13.98
N ASN A 327 1.18 10.45 -13.64
CA ASN A 327 0.03 10.43 -14.54
C ASN A 327 0.35 11.29 -15.77
N ASN A 328 0.42 10.68 -16.95
CA ASN A 328 0.79 11.40 -18.17
C ASN A 328 -0.27 12.39 -18.68
N GLN A 329 -1.46 12.38 -18.10
CA GLN A 329 -2.51 13.34 -18.44
C GLN A 329 -2.52 14.56 -17.51
N THR A 330 -2.30 14.33 -16.19
CA THR A 330 -2.43 15.37 -15.17
C THR A 330 -1.11 15.85 -14.59
N GLY A 331 -0.03 15.07 -14.75
CA GLY A 331 1.26 15.32 -14.08
C GLY A 331 1.29 14.93 -12.59
N GLN A 332 0.19 14.40 -12.05
CA GLN A 332 0.12 14.02 -10.65
C GLN A 332 0.99 12.80 -10.32
N HIS A 333 1.52 12.81 -9.10
CA HIS A 333 2.26 11.70 -8.50
C HIS A 333 1.26 10.68 -7.95
N ALA A 334 1.07 9.59 -8.66
CA ALA A 334 0.18 8.51 -8.23
C ALA A 334 0.95 7.47 -7.41
N VAL A 335 0.56 7.30 -6.15
CA VAL A 335 1.15 6.29 -5.27
C VAL A 335 0.43 4.96 -5.50
N ILE A 336 1.13 3.99 -6.07
CA ILE A 336 0.53 2.72 -6.50
C ILE A 336 0.86 1.54 -5.58
N ASP A 337 1.88 1.65 -4.72
CA ASP A 337 2.20 0.66 -3.69
C ASP A 337 3.14 1.22 -2.62
N VAL A 338 3.12 0.64 -1.41
CA VAL A 338 4.07 0.91 -0.33
C VAL A 338 4.57 -0.41 0.25
N ASN A 339 5.88 -0.56 0.37
CA ASN A 339 6.53 -1.83 0.68
C ASN A 339 7.35 -1.74 1.97
N ALA A 340 7.14 -2.67 2.91
CA ALA A 340 7.94 -2.79 4.12
C ALA A 340 9.34 -3.34 3.81
N PHE A 341 10.36 -2.68 4.32
CA PHE A 341 11.77 -3.07 4.24
C PHE A 341 12.15 -3.67 2.86
N PRO A 342 12.16 -2.86 1.78
CA PRO A 342 12.44 -3.33 0.43
C PRO A 342 13.88 -3.80 0.24
N GLY A 343 14.26 -4.17 -0.99
CA GLY A 343 15.61 -4.66 -1.31
C GLY A 343 16.69 -3.57 -1.39
N TYR A 344 16.31 -2.29 -1.42
CA TYR A 344 17.23 -1.14 -1.59
C TYR A 344 18.16 -1.25 -2.80
N GLU A 345 17.71 -1.91 -3.85
CA GLU A 345 18.47 -2.10 -5.09
C GLU A 345 18.69 -0.78 -5.82
N GLY A 346 19.96 -0.43 -6.04
CA GLY A 346 20.36 0.82 -6.67
C GLY A 346 20.53 1.99 -5.69
N VAL A 347 20.51 1.72 -4.36
CA VAL A 347 20.78 2.69 -3.30
C VAL A 347 22.20 2.44 -2.74
N SER A 348 23.18 3.17 -3.26
CA SER A 348 24.60 3.02 -2.85
C SER A 348 24.83 3.36 -1.39
N GLU A 349 24.14 4.38 -0.89
CA GLU A 349 24.33 4.92 0.46
C GLU A 349 23.47 4.24 1.55
N PHE A 350 22.77 3.15 1.21
CA PHE A 350 21.83 2.50 2.13
C PHE A 350 22.43 2.21 3.52
N PHE A 351 23.64 1.68 3.59
CA PHE A 351 24.26 1.36 4.88
C PHE A 351 24.70 2.60 5.67
N THR A 352 25.15 3.62 4.96
CA THR A 352 25.48 4.91 5.57
C THR A 352 24.24 5.57 6.14
N ASP A 353 23.16 5.62 5.37
CA ASP A 353 21.89 6.19 5.80
C ASP A 353 21.29 5.40 6.97
N LEU A 354 21.31 4.08 6.91
CA LEU A 354 20.81 3.23 7.99
C LEU A 354 21.60 3.43 9.29
N LEU A 355 22.93 3.47 9.21
CA LEU A 355 23.76 3.71 10.38
C LEU A 355 23.56 5.12 10.95
N ASN A 356 23.44 6.13 10.11
CA ASN A 356 23.15 7.51 10.53
C ASN A 356 21.78 7.59 11.20
N HIS A 357 20.77 6.94 10.63
CA HIS A 357 19.43 6.86 11.22
C HIS A 357 19.46 6.21 12.60
N ILE A 358 20.12 5.04 12.73
CA ILE A 358 20.30 4.37 14.03
C ILE A 358 21.00 5.29 15.03
N ALA A 359 22.06 5.99 14.60
CA ALA A 359 22.76 6.94 15.46
C ALA A 359 21.84 8.07 15.94
N THR A 360 20.97 8.59 15.07
CA THR A 360 20.04 9.67 15.40
C THR A 360 19.00 9.21 16.42
N ILE A 361 18.34 8.07 16.19
CA ILE A 361 17.28 7.56 17.09
C ILE A 361 17.83 7.11 18.45
N LEU A 362 19.08 6.68 18.52
CA LEU A 362 19.74 6.34 19.77
C LEU A 362 20.18 7.58 20.59
N GLN A 363 20.35 8.74 19.94
CA GLN A 363 20.64 10.01 20.62
C GLN A 363 19.37 10.68 21.16
N ASP A 364 18.28 10.57 20.43
CA ASP A 364 16.97 11.12 20.80
C ASP A 364 15.90 10.01 20.74
N PRO A 365 15.75 9.24 21.83
CA PRO A 365 14.73 8.19 21.90
C PRO A 365 13.30 8.71 21.72
N SER A 366 13.05 10.00 21.99
CA SER A 366 11.72 10.62 21.77
C SER A 366 11.36 10.74 20.29
N ALA A 367 12.34 10.84 19.40
CA ALA A 367 12.13 10.85 17.96
C ALA A 367 11.63 9.50 17.42
N GLY A 368 11.96 8.38 18.10
CA GLY A 368 11.50 7.04 17.74
C GLY A 368 10.13 6.67 18.34
N GLN A 369 9.79 7.22 19.52
CA GLN A 369 8.54 6.91 20.23
C GLN A 369 7.33 7.73 19.76
N ALA A 370 7.52 8.89 19.14
CA ALA A 370 6.43 9.69 18.58
C ALA A 370 5.63 8.94 17.50
N ALA A 371 6.16 7.84 17.00
CA ALA A 371 5.53 6.98 16.01
C ALA A 371 4.73 5.81 16.61
N ALA A 372 4.94 5.43 17.86
CA ALA A 372 4.32 4.25 18.49
C ALA A 372 3.03 4.56 19.30
N SER A 373 2.77 5.80 19.65
CA SER A 373 1.57 6.22 20.40
C SER A 373 0.45 6.74 19.50
N GLY A 374 0.15 6.02 18.43
CA GLY A 374 -0.95 6.33 17.51
C GLY A 374 -2.29 5.85 18.03
N ASP A 375 -2.84 6.53 19.02
CA ASP A 375 -4.29 6.64 19.16
C ASP A 375 -4.77 7.53 18.01
N GLY A 376 -5.62 6.97 17.14
CA GLY A 376 -5.93 7.51 15.80
C GLY A 376 -6.71 8.82 15.76
N ALA A 377 -6.13 9.91 16.25
CA ALA A 377 -6.61 11.26 16.01
C ALA A 377 -5.53 12.09 15.30
N PRO A 378 -5.87 12.75 14.18
CA PRO A 378 -4.94 13.64 13.50
C PRO A 378 -4.56 14.83 14.38
N PRO A 379 -3.31 15.35 14.35
CA PRO A 379 -2.92 16.52 15.12
C PRO A 379 -3.77 17.73 14.75
N ARG A 380 -4.28 18.42 15.77
CA ARG A 380 -5.05 19.66 15.59
C ARG A 380 -4.16 20.74 14.98
N PRO A 381 -4.68 21.58 14.06
CA PRO A 381 -3.91 22.65 13.45
C PRO A 381 -3.40 23.63 14.50
N GLY A 382 -2.12 23.98 14.43
CA GLY A 382 -1.48 24.94 15.31
C GLY A 382 -2.17 26.30 15.27
N ARG A 383 -2.50 26.79 16.46
CA ARG A 383 -3.03 28.12 16.70
C ARG A 383 -1.93 29.15 16.40
N LEU A 384 -2.17 30.02 15.47
CA LEU A 384 -1.36 31.23 15.24
C LEU A 384 -1.36 32.13 16.48
N PRO A 385 -0.26 32.86 16.82
CA PRO A 385 -0.24 33.77 17.95
C PRO A 385 -1.18 34.96 17.68
N ALA A 386 -2.11 35.18 18.62
CA ALA A 386 -2.94 36.38 18.62
C ALA A 386 -2.16 37.54 19.23
N GLU A 387 -2.15 38.66 18.52
CA GLU A 387 -1.69 39.95 18.99
C GLU A 387 -2.46 40.43 20.22
N GLN A 388 -1.74 41.10 21.11
CA GLN A 388 -2.25 41.71 22.32
C GLN A 388 -3.18 42.89 22.02
N ALA A 389 -4.38 42.90 22.62
CA ALA A 389 -5.09 44.13 22.93
C ALA A 389 -6.08 43.94 24.13
N GLY A 390 -5.76 44.63 25.20
CA GLY A 390 -6.68 45.35 26.12
C GLY A 390 -7.76 44.61 26.86
N SER A 391 -7.56 44.47 28.18
CA SER A 391 -8.67 44.29 29.16
C SER A 391 -9.54 45.57 29.26
N PRO A 392 -10.86 45.50 29.73
CA PRO A 392 -11.07 45.57 31.17
C PRO A 392 -12.25 44.74 31.77
N THR A 393 -12.02 44.34 33.00
CA THR A 393 -12.84 44.26 34.25
C THR A 393 -14.33 43.91 34.27
N ALA A 394 -14.61 43.00 35.24
CA ALA A 394 -15.81 42.83 36.12
C ALA A 394 -17.01 42.09 35.49
N GLU A 395 -17.67 41.13 36.06
CA GLU A 395 -18.14 40.97 37.43
C GLU A 395 -18.69 39.55 37.70
N ARG A 396 -18.70 39.18 38.96
CA ARG A 396 -19.22 37.94 39.54
C ARG A 396 -20.68 37.65 39.23
N THR A 397 -21.05 36.37 39.10
CA THR A 397 -22.11 35.78 39.93
C THR A 397 -22.02 34.26 40.01
N ARG A 398 -22.26 33.76 41.22
CA ARG A 398 -22.32 32.37 41.68
C ARG A 398 -23.71 31.78 41.40
N SER A 399 -23.80 30.46 41.15
CA SER A 399 -24.73 29.51 41.81
C SER A 399 -24.55 28.12 41.16
N ALA A 400 -24.11 27.17 41.93
CA ALA A 400 -24.83 26.20 42.71
C ALA A 400 -25.31 24.97 41.91
N SER A 401 -24.65 23.84 42.23
CA SER A 401 -25.09 22.45 41.91
C SER A 401 -26.44 22.13 42.60
N PRO A 402 -27.14 21.11 42.14
CA PRO A 402 -27.21 19.97 43.05
C PRO A 402 -27.07 18.57 42.41
N SER A 403 -26.63 17.71 43.29
CA SER A 403 -26.53 16.24 43.24
C SER A 403 -27.88 15.53 43.25
N CYS A 404 -27.87 14.26 42.81
CA CYS A 404 -28.57 13.07 43.36
C CYS A 404 -28.79 12.05 42.25
N ARG A 405 -28.63 10.80 42.36
CA ARG A 405 -28.56 9.67 43.28
C ARG A 405 -28.68 8.40 42.48
N THR A 406 -27.80 7.47 42.69
CA THR A 406 -27.85 6.05 43.10
C THR A 406 -28.88 5.09 42.50
N GLY A 407 -28.36 3.98 41.96
CA GLY A 407 -28.57 2.58 42.22
C GLY A 407 -29.42 1.80 41.23
N PRO A 408 -29.47 0.47 41.28
CA PRO A 408 -28.41 -0.49 41.61
C PRO A 408 -28.21 -1.61 40.55
N GLU A 409 -27.12 -2.32 40.61
CA GLU A 409 -26.92 -3.61 39.97
C GLU A 409 -27.83 -4.72 40.56
N PRO A 410 -28.04 -5.81 39.82
CA PRO A 410 -28.19 -7.11 40.46
C PRO A 410 -27.15 -8.16 39.98
N PRO A 411 -26.88 -9.11 40.86
CA PRO A 411 -25.77 -10.06 40.77
C PRO A 411 -26.16 -11.37 40.09
N TRP A 412 -25.18 -12.07 39.51
CA TRP A 412 -25.30 -13.49 39.26
C TRP A 412 -24.11 -14.23 39.88
N THR A 413 -24.45 -14.98 40.89
CA THR A 413 -23.63 -15.94 41.61
C THR A 413 -23.42 -17.22 40.80
N ALA A 414 -22.25 -17.78 41.05
CA ALA A 414 -21.78 -19.09 40.61
C ALA A 414 -22.66 -20.23 41.15
N GLU A 415 -22.71 -21.33 40.40
CA GLU A 415 -22.72 -22.67 40.98
C GLU A 415 -21.99 -23.66 40.07
N ALA A 416 -21.08 -24.39 40.69
CA ALA A 416 -20.36 -25.54 40.21
C ALA A 416 -21.19 -26.81 40.37
N GLU A 417 -20.97 -27.82 39.52
CA GLU A 417 -20.92 -29.28 39.88
C GLU A 417 -20.52 -30.06 38.62
N ALA A 418 -19.49 -30.72 38.65
CA ALA A 418 -18.95 -32.05 38.75
C ALA A 418 -19.68 -33.13 37.93
N GLY A 419 -18.90 -33.87 37.14
CA GLY A 419 -19.14 -35.30 36.95
C GLY A 419 -19.02 -35.85 35.53
N GLY A 420 -18.03 -36.68 35.27
CA GLY A 420 -18.20 -37.77 34.32
C GLY A 420 -17.13 -37.96 33.25
N ALA A 421 -16.14 -38.75 33.60
CA ALA A 421 -15.17 -39.30 32.64
C ALA A 421 -15.82 -40.29 31.67
N ALA A 422 -15.49 -40.16 30.38
CA ALA A 422 -15.55 -41.28 29.44
C ALA A 422 -14.44 -41.15 28.40
N LYS A 423 -13.50 -42.07 28.48
CA LYS A 423 -12.50 -42.37 27.44
C LYS A 423 -13.18 -43.06 26.27
N LEU A 424 -12.87 -42.67 25.03
CA LEU A 424 -12.85 -43.51 23.83
C LEU A 424 -12.10 -42.78 22.67
N PRO A 425 -11.70 -43.43 21.55
CA PRO A 425 -10.27 -43.66 21.28
C PRO A 425 -9.75 -42.89 20.09
N HIS A 426 -8.43 -42.85 19.96
CA HIS A 426 -7.67 -42.33 18.84
C HIS A 426 -8.16 -42.84 17.47
N GLN A 427 -8.64 -41.97 16.63
CA GLN A 427 -8.53 -42.12 15.17
C GLN A 427 -7.68 -40.99 14.61
N ARG A 428 -6.52 -41.38 14.11
CA ARG A 428 -5.69 -40.55 13.23
C ARG A 428 -6.47 -40.35 11.94
N LEU A 429 -6.94 -39.11 11.72
CA LEU A 429 -7.30 -38.64 10.40
C LEU A 429 -6.26 -37.55 10.03
N GLY A 430 -5.38 -37.94 9.12
CA GLY A 430 -4.50 -37.00 8.46
C GLY A 430 -5.34 -36.03 7.62
N CYS A 431 -5.49 -34.83 8.09
CA CYS A 431 -5.93 -33.72 7.26
C CYS A 431 -4.70 -33.21 6.51
N THR A 432 -4.47 -33.74 5.31
CA THR A 432 -3.75 -33.00 4.30
C THR A 432 -4.59 -31.77 4.00
N ALA A 433 -4.13 -30.62 4.47
CA ALA A 433 -4.67 -29.33 4.06
C ALA A 433 -4.52 -29.23 2.53
N ALA A 434 -5.65 -29.32 1.84
CA ALA A 434 -5.71 -29.01 0.43
C ALA A 434 -5.38 -27.52 0.27
N VAL A 435 -4.16 -27.25 -0.15
CA VAL A 435 -3.74 -25.96 -0.65
C VAL A 435 -4.66 -25.66 -1.84
N SER A 436 -5.49 -24.64 -1.72
CA SER A 436 -6.31 -24.15 -2.83
C SER A 436 -5.44 -23.99 -4.06
N PRO A 437 -5.88 -24.42 -5.26
CA PRO A 437 -5.08 -24.29 -6.46
C PRO A 437 -4.79 -22.81 -6.67
N SER A 438 -3.51 -22.49 -6.46
CA SER A 438 -2.99 -21.12 -6.54
C SER A 438 -3.13 -20.61 -7.98
N PHE A 439 -3.21 -19.30 -8.09
CA PHE A 439 -3.11 -18.50 -9.31
C PHE A 439 -2.09 -19.05 -10.35
N GLN A 440 -1.09 -19.81 -9.91
CA GLN A 440 -0.09 -20.49 -10.73
C GLN A 440 -0.67 -21.46 -11.78
N HIS A 441 -1.78 -22.15 -11.50
CA HIS A 441 -2.35 -23.10 -12.47
C HIS A 441 -3.02 -22.42 -13.66
N CYS A 442 -3.53 -21.19 -13.51
CA CYS A 442 -4.06 -20.40 -14.63
C CYS A 442 -2.95 -19.80 -15.49
N VAL A 443 -1.83 -19.41 -14.90
CA VAL A 443 -0.70 -18.81 -15.62
C VAL A 443 0.04 -19.88 -16.43
N ALA A 444 0.23 -21.09 -15.90
CA ALA A 444 0.89 -22.19 -16.61
C ALA A 444 0.09 -22.67 -17.83
N SER A 445 -1.25 -22.69 -17.76
CA SER A 445 -2.09 -23.10 -18.89
C SER A 445 -2.16 -22.08 -20.02
N LEU A 446 -1.90 -20.80 -19.74
CA LEU A 446 -1.91 -19.74 -20.74
C LEU A 446 -0.52 -19.51 -21.36
N ALA A 447 0.57 -19.72 -20.60
CA ALA A 447 1.92 -19.63 -21.14
C ALA A 447 2.23 -20.73 -22.18
N THR A 448 1.65 -21.92 -22.03
CA THR A 448 1.79 -23.00 -23.01
C THR A 448 1.01 -22.75 -24.31
N LYS A 449 -0.02 -21.90 -24.30
CA LYS A 449 -0.71 -21.49 -25.51
C LYS A 449 -0.04 -20.34 -26.28
N ALA A 450 0.75 -19.51 -25.60
CA ALA A 450 1.45 -18.39 -26.22
C ALA A 450 2.79 -18.77 -26.86
N SER A 451 3.31 -19.98 -26.61
CA SER A 451 4.55 -20.48 -27.21
C SER A 451 4.34 -21.37 -28.45
N SER A 452 3.07 -21.53 -28.88
CA SER A 452 2.70 -22.34 -30.06
C SER A 452 1.96 -21.56 -31.15
N GLN A 453 2.15 -20.24 -31.19
CA GLN A 453 1.79 -19.42 -32.35
C GLN A 453 2.94 -18.52 -32.76
#